data_20b2c425c157ab0a64cab09c43009198
#
_entry.id   20b2c425c157ab0a64cab09c43009198
#
_cell.length_a   1.000
_cell.length_b   1.000
_cell.length_c   1.000
_cell.angle_alpha   90.00
_cell.angle_beta   90.00
_cell.angle_gamma   90.00
#
_symmetry.space_group_name_H-M   'P 1'
#
loop_
_entity.id
_entity.type
_entity.pdbx_description
1 polymer ?
#
loop_
_entity_poly.entity_id
_entity_poly.type
_entity_poly.pdbx_seq_one_letter_code
_entity_poly.pdbx_strand_id
1 'polypeptide(L)'
;MIHVGVDLHQRFCYMTALNASGKIVQAGPVSNEKLALRKYFRQFQGKPVQAAVEACGFWPAFREVVEPEVKRLVLVHPQRVKAIASAKLKNDRVDSATLAHLLRCDLLPESWKADRETQARRQQVRLRTTLVRQRTRLKNQVHAVLHQQGLRSPATDLFGKRGRLWLAGVKLPVQARQSVEVCLRMIDHYREEIEKQNLQLNEKAKHDERVKWLLTIPGMGEVSAMMVLAEIGDLSRFANKESLCSYSGLVPRVRESAGKAGRGGITRQGSSYLRWMMVEAAQVATRTSPAARRYYERLLRKKHKHVARVALARKLLIAVYALLHDGVVFDEEKFAAV
;
A
#
# COMPACT_ATOMS: atom_id res chain seq x y z
N MET A 1 -27.19 -8.75 22.36
CA MET A 1 -25.97 -8.32 21.66
C MET A 1 -25.90 -6.81 21.64
N ILE A 2 -24.73 -6.24 21.88
CA ILE A 2 -24.45 -4.80 21.76
C ILE A 2 -23.59 -4.55 20.53
N HIS A 3 -23.95 -3.51 19.75
CA HIS A 3 -23.21 -3.11 18.55
C HIS A 3 -22.65 -1.72 18.76
N VAL A 4 -21.31 -1.59 18.73
CA VAL A 4 -20.59 -0.34 19.00
C VAL A 4 -19.95 0.17 17.73
N GLY A 5 -20.32 1.35 17.28
CA GLY A 5 -19.62 2.09 16.25
C GLY A 5 -18.62 3.05 16.88
N VAL A 6 -17.41 3.09 16.33
CA VAL A 6 -16.30 3.89 16.87
C VAL A 6 -15.77 4.83 15.80
N ASP A 7 -15.89 6.12 16.03
CA ASP A 7 -15.15 7.15 15.30
C ASP A 7 -13.89 7.48 16.07
N LEU A 8 -12.73 7.05 15.52
CA LEU A 8 -11.45 7.00 16.22
C LEU A 8 -10.56 8.20 15.85
N HIS A 9 -10.29 9.06 16.83
CA HIS A 9 -9.33 10.16 16.75
C HIS A 9 -8.05 9.88 17.57
N GLN A 10 -7.10 10.79 17.58
CA GLN A 10 -5.82 10.60 18.25
C GLN A 10 -5.92 10.51 19.78
N ARG A 11 -6.68 11.41 20.40
CA ARG A 11 -6.77 11.55 21.88
C ARG A 11 -8.00 10.89 22.45
N PHE A 12 -9.05 10.79 21.70
CA PHE A 12 -10.33 10.22 22.10
C PHE A 12 -10.99 9.50 20.93
N CYS A 13 -12.02 8.77 21.20
CA CYS A 13 -12.93 8.25 20.19
C CYS A 13 -14.37 8.60 20.59
N TYR A 14 -15.24 8.80 19.62
CA TYR A 14 -16.67 8.88 19.87
C TYR A 14 -17.27 7.49 19.66
N MET A 15 -17.96 6.97 20.67
CA MET A 15 -18.57 5.65 20.62
C MET A 15 -20.08 5.74 20.73
N THR A 16 -20.78 5.02 19.87
CA THR A 16 -22.23 4.82 19.95
C THR A 16 -22.53 3.34 20.06
N ALA A 17 -23.18 2.95 21.17
CA ALA A 17 -23.61 1.58 21.45
C ALA A 17 -25.11 1.43 21.21
N LEU A 18 -25.48 0.43 20.40
CA LEU A 18 -26.87 0.06 20.10
C LEU A 18 -27.18 -1.32 20.68
N ASN A 19 -28.42 -1.50 21.15
CA ASN A 19 -28.95 -2.83 21.46
C ASN A 19 -29.40 -3.56 20.17
N ALA A 20 -29.89 -4.78 20.31
CA ALA A 20 -30.36 -5.59 19.19
C ALA A 20 -31.52 -4.95 18.41
N SER A 21 -32.38 -4.17 19.06
CA SER A 21 -33.48 -3.46 18.41
C SER A 21 -33.06 -2.15 17.70
N GLY A 22 -31.77 -1.76 17.82
CA GLY A 22 -31.24 -0.53 17.21
C GLY A 22 -31.41 0.73 18.07
N LYS A 23 -31.88 0.59 19.31
CA LYS A 23 -31.97 1.72 20.26
C LYS A 23 -30.58 2.04 20.82
N ILE A 24 -30.23 3.31 20.89
CA ILE A 24 -29.00 3.79 21.53
C ILE A 24 -29.10 3.52 23.04
N VAL A 25 -28.15 2.75 23.55
CA VAL A 25 -27.99 2.48 24.99
C VAL A 25 -26.94 3.39 25.61
N GLN A 26 -25.96 3.82 24.82
CA GLN A 26 -24.94 4.79 25.24
C GLN A 26 -24.33 5.47 24.03
N ALA A 27 -24.00 6.76 24.15
CA ALA A 27 -23.25 7.50 23.15
C ALA A 27 -22.45 8.60 23.84
N GLY A 28 -21.20 8.81 23.39
CA GLY A 28 -20.35 9.87 23.93
C GLY A 28 -18.88 9.68 23.62
N PRO A 29 -18.07 10.70 23.95
CA PRO A 29 -16.64 10.64 23.82
C PRO A 29 -16.00 9.75 24.90
N VAL A 30 -14.97 9.01 24.52
CA VAL A 30 -14.19 8.15 25.41
C VAL A 30 -12.70 8.43 25.16
N SER A 31 -11.91 8.61 26.21
CA SER A 31 -10.46 8.76 26.07
C SER A 31 -9.84 7.49 25.46
N ASN A 32 -8.82 7.66 24.60
CA ASN A 32 -8.07 6.56 24.00
C ASN A 32 -7.07 5.90 24.98
N GLU A 33 -7.09 6.29 26.25
CA GLU A 33 -6.33 5.61 27.30
C GLU A 33 -6.82 4.18 27.49
N LYS A 34 -5.87 3.25 27.65
CA LYS A 34 -6.16 1.81 27.77
C LYS A 34 -7.21 1.49 28.84
N LEU A 35 -7.13 2.15 29.99
CA LEU A 35 -8.07 1.95 31.09
C LEU A 35 -9.48 2.45 30.76
N ALA A 36 -9.59 3.62 30.11
CA ALA A 36 -10.88 4.20 29.73
C ALA A 36 -11.59 3.33 28.67
N LEU A 37 -10.84 2.86 27.66
CA LEU A 37 -11.36 1.96 26.64
C LEU A 37 -11.86 0.65 27.24
N ARG A 38 -11.06 0.00 28.08
CA ARG A 38 -11.48 -1.25 28.77
C ARG A 38 -12.70 -1.02 29.66
N LYS A 39 -12.72 0.07 30.44
CA LYS A 39 -13.86 0.42 31.29
C LYS A 39 -15.14 0.58 30.46
N TYR A 40 -15.05 1.23 29.30
CA TYR A 40 -16.21 1.40 28.40
C TYR A 40 -16.77 0.05 27.93
N PHE A 41 -15.96 -0.90 27.51
CA PHE A 41 -16.47 -2.18 27.04
C PHE A 41 -16.92 -3.11 28.16
N ARG A 42 -16.27 -3.06 29.33
CA ARG A 42 -16.61 -3.88 30.51
C ARG A 42 -17.95 -3.52 31.15
N GLN A 43 -18.46 -2.32 30.95
CA GLN A 43 -19.81 -1.97 31.44
C GLN A 43 -20.93 -2.82 30.79
N PHE A 44 -20.65 -3.46 29.65
CA PHE A 44 -21.59 -4.37 28.99
C PHE A 44 -21.39 -5.83 29.37
N GLN A 45 -20.68 -6.13 30.49
CA GLN A 45 -20.44 -7.49 30.96
C GLN A 45 -21.74 -8.31 31.02
N GLY A 46 -21.66 -9.58 30.55
CA GLY A 46 -22.81 -10.46 30.41
C GLY A 46 -23.57 -10.34 29.08
N LYS A 47 -23.24 -9.36 28.24
CA LYS A 47 -23.80 -9.21 26.88
C LYS A 47 -22.67 -9.30 25.85
N PRO A 48 -22.81 -10.13 24.80
CA PRO A 48 -21.81 -10.15 23.73
C PRO A 48 -21.78 -8.79 23.02
N VAL A 49 -20.56 -8.24 22.85
CA VAL A 49 -20.31 -6.94 22.20
C VAL A 49 -19.62 -7.18 20.88
N GLN A 50 -20.08 -6.49 19.83
CA GLN A 50 -19.36 -6.32 18.57
C GLN A 50 -19.01 -4.85 18.41
N ALA A 51 -17.82 -4.55 17.87
CA ALA A 51 -17.39 -3.17 17.63
C ALA A 51 -16.90 -3.00 16.19
N ALA A 52 -17.15 -1.83 15.61
CA ALA A 52 -16.67 -1.44 14.30
C ALA A 52 -15.89 -0.14 14.38
N VAL A 53 -14.73 -0.09 13.70
CA VAL A 53 -13.86 1.08 13.65
C VAL A 53 -13.34 1.28 12.22
N GLU A 54 -13.28 2.53 11.77
CA GLU A 54 -12.69 2.83 10.47
C GLU A 54 -11.16 2.67 10.46
N ALA A 55 -10.63 2.21 9.32
CA ALA A 55 -9.20 2.10 9.11
C ALA A 55 -8.54 3.50 9.09
N CYS A 56 -7.83 3.84 10.16
CA CYS A 56 -7.06 5.07 10.32
C CYS A 56 -5.67 4.79 10.90
N GLY A 57 -4.83 5.80 11.08
CA GLY A 57 -3.47 5.62 11.59
C GLY A 57 -3.39 5.06 13.02
N PHE A 58 -4.41 5.29 13.83
CA PHE A 58 -4.44 4.90 15.26
C PHE A 58 -5.09 3.54 15.52
N TRP A 59 -5.73 2.93 14.53
CA TRP A 59 -6.49 1.70 14.70
C TRP A 59 -5.66 0.51 15.25
N PRO A 60 -4.35 0.34 14.95
CA PRO A 60 -3.60 -0.80 15.48
C PRO A 60 -3.47 -0.76 17.00
N ALA A 61 -3.20 0.42 17.58
CA ALA A 61 -3.14 0.60 19.03
C ALA A 61 -4.51 0.41 19.69
N PHE A 62 -5.57 0.92 19.06
CA PHE A 62 -6.95 0.70 19.53
C PHE A 62 -7.31 -0.78 19.50
N ARG A 63 -6.96 -1.51 18.45
CA ARG A 63 -7.17 -2.95 18.30
C ARG A 63 -6.58 -3.74 19.46
N GLU A 64 -5.33 -3.46 19.83
CA GLU A 64 -4.64 -4.19 20.91
C GLU A 64 -5.36 -4.11 22.25
N VAL A 65 -6.07 -3.02 22.50
CA VAL A 65 -6.80 -2.80 23.74
C VAL A 65 -8.21 -3.38 23.68
N VAL A 66 -8.89 -3.22 22.55
CA VAL A 66 -10.33 -3.48 22.42
C VAL A 66 -10.63 -4.90 21.94
N GLU A 67 -9.80 -5.49 21.09
CA GLU A 67 -10.07 -6.84 20.54
C GLU A 67 -10.25 -7.92 21.63
N PRO A 68 -9.53 -7.90 22.79
CA PRO A 68 -9.78 -8.83 23.88
C PRO A 68 -11.07 -8.57 24.68
N GLU A 69 -11.65 -7.39 24.60
CA GLU A 69 -12.82 -6.97 25.37
C GLU A 69 -14.14 -7.16 24.59
N VAL A 70 -14.08 -7.58 23.31
CA VAL A 70 -15.26 -7.73 22.44
C VAL A 70 -15.30 -9.09 21.75
N LYS A 71 -16.51 -9.57 21.45
CA LYS A 71 -16.69 -10.83 20.71
C LYS A 71 -16.16 -10.71 19.27
N ARG A 72 -16.30 -9.55 18.63
CA ARG A 72 -15.84 -9.28 17.26
C ARG A 72 -15.49 -7.81 17.12
N LEU A 73 -14.29 -7.53 16.63
CA LEU A 73 -13.87 -6.19 16.23
C LEU A 73 -13.78 -6.16 14.69
N VAL A 74 -14.56 -5.30 14.07
CA VAL A 74 -14.63 -5.13 12.61
C VAL A 74 -13.83 -3.90 12.22
N LEU A 75 -12.82 -4.09 11.36
CA LEU A 75 -12.13 -2.98 10.72
C LEU A 75 -12.84 -2.64 9.41
N VAL A 76 -13.15 -1.38 9.20
CA VAL A 76 -14.00 -0.94 8.09
C VAL A 76 -13.23 -0.08 7.09
N HIS A 77 -13.56 -0.23 5.81
CA HIS A 77 -12.93 0.55 4.75
C HIS A 77 -13.65 1.91 4.57
N PRO A 78 -13.01 3.06 4.89
CA PRO A 78 -13.68 4.36 4.93
C PRO A 78 -14.39 4.74 3.62
N GLN A 79 -13.72 4.53 2.47
CA GLN A 79 -14.31 4.89 1.16
C GLN A 79 -15.52 4.03 0.79
N ARG A 80 -15.56 2.76 1.24
CA ARG A 80 -16.69 1.86 0.95
C ARG A 80 -17.88 2.17 1.85
N VAL A 81 -17.63 2.51 3.12
CA VAL A 81 -18.69 2.99 4.02
C VAL A 81 -19.34 4.25 3.48
N LYS A 82 -18.53 5.21 3.05
CA LYS A 82 -19.02 6.46 2.45
C LYS A 82 -19.90 6.24 1.21
N ALA A 83 -19.70 5.16 0.48
CA ALA A 83 -20.53 4.80 -0.67
C ALA A 83 -21.89 4.22 -0.26
N ILE A 84 -22.00 3.64 0.96
CA ILE A 84 -23.23 3.02 1.48
C ILE A 84 -24.05 4.03 2.29
N ALA A 85 -23.36 4.83 3.11
CA ALA A 85 -24.00 5.80 4.01
C ALA A 85 -23.24 7.14 3.94
N SER A 86 -23.80 8.11 3.21
CA SER A 86 -23.33 9.49 3.22
C SER A 86 -24.31 10.37 3.97
N ALA A 87 -23.93 10.84 5.16
CA ALA A 87 -24.73 11.81 5.89
C ALA A 87 -24.47 13.23 5.35
N LYS A 88 -25.54 14.06 5.27
CA LYS A 88 -25.42 15.49 4.93
C LYS A 88 -24.69 16.27 6.02
N LEU A 89 -24.86 15.87 7.27
CA LEU A 89 -24.16 16.43 8.43
C LEU A 89 -23.09 15.44 8.89
N LYS A 90 -21.85 15.88 8.91
CA LYS A 90 -20.72 15.09 9.36
C LYS A 90 -20.29 15.56 10.75
N ASN A 91 -20.44 14.69 11.73
CA ASN A 91 -19.88 14.84 13.07
C ASN A 91 -19.65 13.46 13.69
N ASP A 92 -18.78 13.38 14.67
CA ASP A 92 -18.33 12.13 15.32
C ASP A 92 -19.50 11.29 15.86
N ARG A 93 -20.57 11.93 16.32
CA ARG A 93 -21.80 11.27 16.81
C ARG A 93 -22.53 10.56 15.66
N VAL A 94 -22.67 11.22 14.52
CA VAL A 94 -23.35 10.67 13.34
C VAL A 94 -22.50 9.55 12.73
N ASP A 95 -21.19 9.76 12.62
CA ASP A 95 -20.28 8.79 12.01
C ASP A 95 -20.22 7.50 12.86
N SER A 96 -20.10 7.61 14.19
CA SER A 96 -20.13 6.45 15.09
C SER A 96 -21.50 5.74 15.12
N ALA A 97 -22.60 6.49 15.11
CA ALA A 97 -23.95 5.91 15.06
C ALA A 97 -24.20 5.17 13.73
N THR A 98 -23.76 5.74 12.62
CA THR A 98 -23.83 5.10 11.29
C THR A 98 -23.07 3.76 11.27
N LEU A 99 -21.85 3.74 11.81
CA LEU A 99 -21.07 2.50 11.91
C LEU A 99 -21.76 1.45 12.79
N ALA A 100 -22.36 1.87 13.92
CA ALA A 100 -23.11 0.97 14.81
C ALA A 100 -24.33 0.37 14.12
N HIS A 101 -25.10 1.17 13.38
CA HIS A 101 -26.27 0.70 12.62
C HIS A 101 -25.88 -0.26 11.50
N LEU A 102 -24.84 0.09 10.71
CA LEU A 102 -24.34 -0.79 9.65
C LEU A 102 -23.78 -2.11 10.20
N LEU A 103 -23.09 -2.06 11.35
CA LEU A 103 -22.60 -3.26 12.06
C LEU A 103 -23.77 -4.15 12.48
N ARG A 104 -24.83 -3.56 13.06
CA ARG A 104 -26.02 -4.29 13.49
C ARG A 104 -26.74 -4.98 12.34
N CYS A 105 -26.77 -4.35 11.17
CA CYS A 105 -27.39 -4.89 9.95
C CYS A 105 -26.46 -5.79 9.12
N ASP A 106 -25.22 -6.04 9.57
CA ASP A 106 -24.18 -6.79 8.84
C ASP A 106 -23.87 -6.25 7.43
N LEU A 107 -23.94 -4.93 7.27
CA LEU A 107 -23.74 -4.22 6.00
C LEU A 107 -22.37 -3.53 5.91
N LEU A 108 -21.45 -3.80 6.86
CA LEU A 108 -20.13 -3.16 6.84
C LEU A 108 -19.21 -3.79 5.81
N PRO A 109 -18.57 -2.98 4.96
CA PRO A 109 -17.52 -3.45 4.06
C PRO A 109 -16.22 -3.68 4.85
N GLU A 110 -16.01 -4.89 5.32
CA GLU A 110 -14.87 -5.23 6.14
C GLU A 110 -13.55 -5.06 5.41
N SER A 111 -12.57 -4.53 6.13
CA SER A 111 -11.17 -4.51 5.74
C SER A 111 -10.40 -5.63 6.43
N TRP A 112 -9.51 -6.26 5.70
CA TRP A 112 -8.63 -7.27 6.27
C TRP A 112 -7.72 -6.67 7.34
N LYS A 113 -7.67 -7.32 8.49
CA LYS A 113 -6.81 -6.97 9.62
C LYS A 113 -5.50 -7.75 9.51
N ALA A 114 -4.42 -7.08 9.11
CA ALA A 114 -3.11 -7.70 9.12
C ALA A 114 -2.73 -8.12 10.55
N ASP A 115 -2.10 -9.28 10.68
CA ASP A 115 -1.45 -9.70 11.91
C ASP A 115 -0.22 -8.84 12.24
N ARG A 116 0.33 -8.99 13.45
CA ARG A 116 1.48 -8.18 13.90
C ARG A 116 2.71 -8.39 13.04
N GLU A 117 2.96 -9.62 12.61
CA GLU A 117 4.12 -9.95 11.78
C GLU A 117 4.02 -9.30 10.40
N THR A 118 2.86 -9.43 9.73
CA THR A 118 2.59 -8.74 8.46
C THR A 118 2.69 -7.22 8.59
N GLN A 119 2.21 -6.64 9.70
CA GLN A 119 2.35 -5.21 9.97
C GLN A 119 3.82 -4.80 10.10
N ALA A 120 4.62 -5.55 10.85
CA ALA A 120 6.06 -5.30 11.01
C ALA A 120 6.81 -5.43 9.68
N ARG A 121 6.53 -6.47 8.88
CA ARG A 121 7.08 -6.65 7.54
C ARG A 121 6.72 -5.46 6.63
N ARG A 122 5.46 -5.02 6.63
CA ARG A 122 5.01 -3.82 5.88
C ARG A 122 5.74 -2.57 6.32
N GLN A 123 5.90 -2.36 7.61
CA GLN A 123 6.60 -1.19 8.14
C GLN A 123 8.05 -1.14 7.64
N GLN A 124 8.77 -2.26 7.66
CA GLN A 124 10.15 -2.35 7.20
C GLN A 124 10.29 -2.05 5.70
N VAL A 125 9.51 -2.72 4.84
CA VAL A 125 9.61 -2.51 3.38
C VAL A 125 9.13 -1.11 2.97
N ARG A 126 8.17 -0.53 3.69
CA ARG A 126 7.69 0.84 3.47
C ARG A 126 8.71 1.88 3.92
N LEU A 127 9.41 1.64 5.04
CA LEU A 127 10.53 2.48 5.48
C LEU A 127 11.59 2.56 4.37
N ARG A 128 12.06 1.40 3.91
CA ARG A 128 13.03 1.34 2.80
C ARG A 128 12.54 2.08 1.56
N THR A 129 11.27 1.95 1.20
CA THR A 129 10.67 2.66 0.06
C THR A 129 10.65 4.17 0.29
N THR A 130 10.37 4.61 1.51
CA THR A 130 10.39 6.03 1.87
C THR A 130 11.79 6.61 1.72
N LEU A 131 12.82 5.92 2.20
CA LEU A 131 14.22 6.33 2.02
C LEU A 131 14.59 6.47 0.53
N VAL A 132 14.19 5.52 -0.31
CA VAL A 132 14.42 5.59 -1.78
C VAL A 132 13.72 6.81 -2.39
N ARG A 133 12.48 7.10 -1.99
CA ARG A 133 11.73 8.26 -2.49
C ARG A 133 12.39 9.58 -2.07
N GLN A 134 12.87 9.69 -0.83
CA GLN A 134 13.58 10.88 -0.36
C GLN A 134 14.89 11.08 -1.13
N ARG A 135 15.68 10.02 -1.32
CA ARG A 135 16.88 10.06 -2.16
C ARG A 135 16.57 10.54 -3.58
N THR A 136 15.52 10.01 -4.19
CA THR A 136 15.10 10.41 -5.55
C THR A 136 14.68 11.88 -5.61
N ARG A 137 13.98 12.37 -4.57
CA ARG A 137 13.60 13.78 -4.47
C ARG A 137 14.82 14.70 -4.45
N LEU A 138 15.86 14.34 -3.67
CA LEU A 138 17.10 15.11 -3.63
C LEU A 138 17.86 15.06 -4.97
N LYS A 139 17.88 13.90 -5.65
CA LYS A 139 18.44 13.82 -7.01
C LYS A 139 17.72 14.75 -7.98
N ASN A 140 16.40 14.78 -7.95
CA ASN A 140 15.63 15.70 -8.78
C ASN A 140 15.88 17.17 -8.43
N GLN A 141 16.12 17.49 -7.16
CA GLN A 141 16.48 18.84 -6.73
C GLN A 141 17.84 19.27 -7.29
N VAL A 142 18.85 18.39 -7.30
CA VAL A 142 20.13 18.66 -7.96
C VAL A 142 19.94 18.92 -9.45
N HIS A 143 19.14 18.10 -10.14
CA HIS A 143 18.83 18.34 -11.55
C HIS A 143 18.13 19.69 -11.76
N ALA A 144 17.19 20.07 -10.89
CA ALA A 144 16.50 21.36 -10.98
C ALA A 144 17.46 22.55 -10.82
N VAL A 145 18.39 22.49 -9.85
CA VAL A 145 19.43 23.52 -9.68
C VAL A 145 20.29 23.66 -10.94
N LEU A 146 20.73 22.54 -11.53
CA LEU A 146 21.53 22.58 -12.76
C LEU A 146 20.75 23.16 -13.93
N HIS A 147 19.49 22.77 -14.09
CA HIS A 147 18.63 23.30 -15.15
C HIS A 147 18.40 24.81 -15.04
N GLN A 148 18.22 25.33 -13.81
CA GLN A 148 18.11 26.77 -13.56
C GLN A 148 19.37 27.55 -13.97
N GLN A 149 20.54 26.90 -13.94
CA GLN A 149 21.81 27.48 -14.38
C GLN A 149 22.11 27.19 -15.87
N GLY A 150 21.17 26.60 -16.62
CA GLY A 150 21.38 26.22 -18.02
C GLY A 150 22.39 25.09 -18.23
N LEU A 151 22.77 24.36 -17.18
CA LEU A 151 23.81 23.34 -17.20
C LEU A 151 23.24 21.95 -17.50
N ARG A 152 23.94 21.23 -18.38
CA ARG A 152 23.65 19.82 -18.69
C ARG A 152 24.86 18.96 -18.38
N SER A 153 24.66 17.88 -17.65
CA SER A 153 25.72 16.89 -17.38
C SER A 153 26.11 16.14 -18.65
N PRO A 154 27.41 15.99 -18.95
CA PRO A 154 27.89 15.13 -20.00
C PRO A 154 27.84 13.63 -19.61
N ALA A 155 27.66 13.32 -18.33
CA ALA A 155 27.58 11.96 -17.85
C ALA A 155 26.13 11.45 -17.87
N THR A 156 25.96 10.20 -18.32
CA THR A 156 24.65 9.51 -18.33
C THR A 156 24.09 9.35 -16.92
N ASP A 157 24.93 9.00 -15.93
CA ASP A 157 24.59 8.97 -14.51
C ASP A 157 25.29 10.14 -13.79
N LEU A 158 24.53 11.17 -13.45
CA LEU A 158 25.01 12.35 -12.74
C LEU A 158 25.53 12.01 -11.33
N PHE A 159 25.02 10.96 -10.70
CA PHE A 159 25.36 10.54 -9.33
C PHE A 159 26.37 9.41 -9.25
N GLY A 160 26.83 8.89 -10.38
CA GLY A 160 27.95 7.96 -10.49
C GLY A 160 29.31 8.67 -10.42
N LYS A 161 30.39 7.92 -10.45
CA LYS A 161 31.77 8.46 -10.31
C LYS A 161 32.06 9.63 -11.24
N ARG A 162 31.81 9.49 -12.56
CA ARG A 162 32.06 10.53 -13.56
C ARG A 162 31.17 11.76 -13.38
N GLY A 163 29.87 11.55 -13.10
CA GLY A 163 28.94 12.67 -12.85
C GLY A 163 29.28 13.43 -11.58
N ARG A 164 29.69 12.76 -10.52
CA ARG A 164 30.16 13.39 -9.27
C ARG A 164 31.41 14.23 -9.48
N LEU A 165 32.38 13.72 -10.24
CA LEU A 165 33.59 14.45 -10.59
C LEU A 165 33.25 15.73 -11.37
N TRP A 166 32.36 15.65 -12.37
CA TRP A 166 31.87 16.80 -13.12
C TRP A 166 31.14 17.79 -12.21
N LEU A 167 30.27 17.32 -11.31
CA LEU A 167 29.57 18.17 -10.34
C LEU A 167 30.52 18.95 -9.44
N ALA A 168 31.65 18.36 -9.05
CA ALA A 168 32.66 19.02 -8.24
C ALA A 168 33.34 20.19 -8.98
N GLY A 169 33.60 20.02 -10.28
CA GLY A 169 34.31 21.00 -11.11
C GLY A 169 33.43 22.02 -11.83
N VAL A 170 32.11 21.81 -11.97
CA VAL A 170 31.21 22.71 -12.70
C VAL A 170 31.09 24.07 -11.98
N LYS A 171 31.15 25.17 -12.71
CA LYS A 171 30.98 26.53 -12.13
C LYS A 171 29.51 26.76 -11.75
N LEU A 172 29.26 27.04 -10.48
CA LEU A 172 27.95 27.37 -9.93
C LEU A 172 28.01 28.59 -9.05
N PRO A 173 26.98 29.45 -9.00
CA PRO A 173 26.85 30.48 -7.96
C PRO A 173 26.93 29.88 -6.56
N VAL A 174 27.40 30.64 -5.58
CA VAL A 174 27.69 30.15 -4.22
C VAL A 174 26.48 29.43 -3.62
N GLN A 175 25.29 30.00 -3.69
CA GLN A 175 24.06 29.40 -3.12
C GLN A 175 23.66 28.10 -3.85
N ALA A 176 23.82 28.07 -5.18
CA ALA A 176 23.56 26.87 -5.96
C ALA A 176 24.55 25.76 -5.63
N ARG A 177 25.85 26.09 -5.45
CA ARG A 177 26.90 25.17 -5.02
C ARG A 177 26.56 24.57 -3.65
N GLN A 178 26.25 25.40 -2.67
CA GLN A 178 25.86 24.95 -1.33
C GLN A 178 24.65 24.02 -1.37
N SER A 179 23.62 24.36 -2.15
CA SER A 179 22.42 23.51 -2.31
C SER A 179 22.75 22.14 -2.89
N VAL A 180 23.59 22.10 -3.92
CA VAL A 180 24.03 20.83 -4.53
C VAL A 180 24.82 19.99 -3.54
N GLU A 181 25.78 20.59 -2.82
CA GLU A 181 26.60 19.87 -1.84
C GLU A 181 25.80 19.29 -0.68
N VAL A 182 24.84 20.05 -0.15
CA VAL A 182 23.92 19.53 0.88
C VAL A 182 23.13 18.36 0.33
N CYS A 183 22.54 18.49 -0.86
CA CYS A 183 21.80 17.40 -1.48
C CYS A 183 22.67 16.15 -1.68
N LEU A 184 23.92 16.31 -2.12
CA LEU A 184 24.84 15.19 -2.33
C LEU A 184 25.17 14.44 -1.04
N ARG A 185 25.47 15.17 0.06
CA ARG A 185 25.70 14.56 1.38
C ARG A 185 24.47 13.76 1.85
N MET A 186 23.27 14.32 1.70
CA MET A 186 22.03 13.63 2.07
C MET A 186 21.74 12.43 1.19
N ILE A 187 22.05 12.50 -0.12
CA ILE A 187 21.92 11.36 -1.05
C ILE A 187 22.82 10.20 -0.59
N ASP A 188 24.05 10.49 -0.16
CA ASP A 188 24.99 9.47 0.31
C ASP A 188 24.52 8.86 1.64
N HIS A 189 24.06 9.67 2.59
CA HIS A 189 23.46 9.18 3.83
C HIS A 189 22.24 8.26 3.56
N TYR A 190 21.30 8.68 2.70
CA TYR A 190 20.19 7.80 2.34
C TYR A 190 20.63 6.53 1.61
N ARG A 191 21.72 6.57 0.85
CA ARG A 191 22.29 5.37 0.19
C ARG A 191 22.73 4.35 1.23
N GLU A 192 23.46 4.78 2.25
CA GLU A 192 23.91 3.91 3.34
C GLU A 192 22.72 3.29 4.11
N GLU A 193 21.75 4.10 4.48
CA GLU A 193 20.57 3.61 5.20
C GLU A 193 19.73 2.63 4.35
N ILE A 194 19.58 2.90 3.06
CA ILE A 194 18.90 1.97 2.13
C ILE A 194 19.66 0.64 2.06
N GLU A 195 20.98 0.67 2.03
CA GLU A 195 21.79 -0.54 1.98
C GLU A 195 21.66 -1.37 3.26
N LYS A 196 21.67 -0.75 4.43
CA LYS A 196 21.37 -1.44 5.71
C LYS A 196 20.00 -2.12 5.67
N GLN A 197 18.98 -1.45 5.14
CA GLN A 197 17.65 -2.05 5.00
C GLN A 197 17.64 -3.19 3.98
N ASN A 198 18.36 -3.07 2.87
CA ASN A 198 18.50 -4.14 1.88
C ASN A 198 19.12 -5.39 2.51
N LEU A 199 20.22 -5.25 3.25
CA LEU A 199 20.88 -6.38 3.93
C LEU A 199 19.94 -7.12 4.88
N GLN A 200 19.18 -6.38 5.69
CA GLN A 200 18.20 -6.97 6.61
C GLN A 200 17.07 -7.70 5.87
N LEU A 201 16.58 -7.12 4.77
CA LEU A 201 15.52 -7.74 3.96
C LEU A 201 16.02 -8.98 3.23
N ASN A 202 17.23 -8.94 2.68
CA ASN A 202 17.84 -10.06 2.00
C ASN A 202 18.11 -11.24 2.96
N GLU A 203 18.53 -10.96 4.20
CA GLU A 203 18.69 -12.01 5.20
C GLU A 203 17.35 -12.70 5.51
N LYS A 204 16.28 -11.93 5.72
CA LYS A 204 14.94 -12.49 5.91
C LYS A 204 14.44 -13.25 4.67
N ALA A 205 14.79 -12.79 3.49
CA ALA A 205 14.40 -13.41 2.23
C ALA A 205 14.93 -14.85 2.07
N LYS A 206 16.13 -15.15 2.61
CA LYS A 206 16.73 -16.49 2.56
C LYS A 206 15.90 -17.55 3.29
N HIS A 207 15.15 -17.15 4.31
CA HIS A 207 14.36 -18.04 5.16
C HIS A 207 12.89 -18.16 4.74
N ASP A 208 12.45 -17.49 3.65
CA ASP A 208 11.07 -17.57 3.17
C ASP A 208 11.04 -18.25 1.80
N GLU A 209 10.55 -19.49 1.74
CA GLU A 209 10.48 -20.26 0.49
C GLU A 209 9.67 -19.58 -0.61
N ARG A 210 8.66 -18.79 -0.26
CA ARG A 210 7.87 -18.04 -1.22
C ARG A 210 8.69 -17.04 -2.00
N VAL A 211 9.79 -16.54 -1.40
CA VAL A 211 10.75 -15.67 -2.10
C VAL A 211 11.41 -16.43 -3.24
N LYS A 212 11.79 -17.69 -3.05
CA LYS A 212 12.43 -18.51 -4.11
C LYS A 212 11.53 -18.60 -5.35
N TRP A 213 10.23 -18.80 -5.16
CA TRP A 213 9.27 -18.82 -6.28
C TRP A 213 9.18 -17.45 -6.97
N LEU A 214 9.08 -16.37 -6.18
CA LEU A 214 8.96 -15.02 -6.74
C LEU A 214 10.23 -14.56 -7.47
N LEU A 215 11.42 -14.99 -7.06
CA LEU A 215 12.66 -14.67 -7.74
C LEU A 215 12.75 -15.24 -9.17
N THR A 216 11.97 -16.27 -9.49
CA THR A 216 11.88 -16.80 -10.85
C THR A 216 11.10 -15.89 -11.81
N ILE A 217 10.31 -14.93 -11.28
CA ILE A 217 9.58 -13.95 -12.09
C ILE A 217 10.57 -12.92 -12.66
N PRO A 218 10.59 -12.69 -13.98
CA PRO A 218 11.47 -11.69 -14.60
C PRO A 218 11.26 -10.30 -14.00
N GLY A 219 12.36 -9.68 -13.55
CA GLY A 219 12.36 -8.37 -12.93
C GLY A 219 12.04 -8.33 -11.43
N MET A 220 11.93 -9.51 -10.81
CA MET A 220 11.76 -9.64 -9.36
C MET A 220 13.08 -9.94 -8.69
N GLY A 221 13.51 -9.09 -7.75
CA GLY A 221 14.64 -9.34 -6.86
C GLY A 221 14.18 -9.56 -5.42
N GLU A 222 15.08 -9.90 -4.50
CA GLU A 222 14.77 -10.22 -3.09
C GLU A 222 13.95 -9.13 -2.41
N VAL A 223 14.38 -7.86 -2.50
CA VAL A 223 13.65 -6.72 -1.92
C VAL A 223 12.26 -6.56 -2.54
N SER A 224 12.13 -6.83 -3.85
CA SER A 224 10.84 -6.76 -4.54
C SER A 224 9.91 -7.88 -4.09
N ALA A 225 10.42 -9.10 -3.96
CA ALA A 225 9.70 -10.24 -3.46
C ALA A 225 9.22 -10.01 -2.02
N MET A 226 10.10 -9.53 -1.14
CA MET A 226 9.75 -9.17 0.25
C MET A 226 8.67 -8.09 0.33
N MET A 227 8.73 -7.07 -0.54
CA MET A 227 7.69 -6.04 -0.65
C MET A 227 6.36 -6.65 -1.07
N VAL A 228 6.36 -7.49 -2.10
CA VAL A 228 5.15 -8.16 -2.62
C VAL A 228 4.53 -9.02 -1.54
N LEU A 229 5.31 -9.86 -0.85
CA LEU A 229 4.83 -10.71 0.24
C LEU A 229 4.28 -9.90 1.42
N ALA A 230 4.94 -8.83 1.84
CA ALA A 230 4.49 -7.97 2.92
C ALA A 230 3.16 -7.28 2.59
N GLU A 231 2.99 -6.80 1.35
CA GLU A 231 1.76 -6.11 0.94
C GLU A 231 0.60 -7.11 0.69
N ILE A 232 0.87 -8.28 0.17
CA ILE A 232 -0.13 -9.34 0.02
C ILE A 232 -0.53 -9.86 1.42
N GLY A 233 0.44 -10.17 2.29
CA GLY A 233 0.19 -10.83 3.56
C GLY A 233 -0.30 -12.26 3.35
N ASP A 234 -1.46 -12.59 3.91
CA ASP A 234 -2.11 -13.87 3.68
C ASP A 234 -2.79 -13.90 2.31
N LEU A 235 -2.38 -14.85 1.45
CA LEU A 235 -2.94 -15.01 0.11
C LEU A 235 -4.38 -15.53 0.15
N SER A 236 -4.74 -16.33 1.14
CA SER A 236 -6.07 -16.96 1.27
C SER A 236 -7.22 -15.95 1.36
N ARG A 237 -6.92 -14.72 1.75
CA ARG A 237 -7.90 -13.62 1.78
C ARG A 237 -8.36 -13.14 0.40
N PHE A 238 -7.72 -13.57 -0.66
CA PHE A 238 -8.09 -13.26 -2.03
C PHE A 238 -8.74 -14.48 -2.68
N ALA A 239 -10.02 -14.38 -2.96
CA ALA A 239 -10.79 -15.47 -3.58
C ALA A 239 -10.22 -15.92 -4.95
N ASN A 240 -9.55 -14.99 -5.65
CA ASN A 240 -8.97 -15.24 -6.98
C ASN A 240 -7.92 -14.16 -7.32
N LYS A 241 -7.24 -14.36 -8.45
CA LYS A 241 -6.23 -13.44 -8.99
C LYS A 241 -6.80 -12.05 -9.32
N GLU A 242 -8.06 -11.96 -9.70
CA GLU A 242 -8.76 -10.70 -10.00
C GLU A 242 -8.93 -9.87 -8.74
N SER A 243 -9.21 -10.49 -7.60
CA SER A 243 -9.29 -9.84 -6.28
C SER A 243 -7.94 -9.25 -5.86
N LEU A 244 -6.83 -9.95 -6.10
CA LEU A 244 -5.48 -9.43 -5.86
C LEU A 244 -5.15 -8.26 -6.79
N CYS A 245 -5.51 -8.34 -8.07
CA CYS A 245 -5.36 -7.23 -9.02
C CYS A 245 -6.17 -6.00 -8.61
N SER A 246 -7.39 -6.20 -8.12
CA SER A 246 -8.23 -5.13 -7.56
C SER A 246 -7.60 -4.49 -6.33
N TYR A 247 -7.07 -5.31 -5.41
CA TYR A 247 -6.35 -4.82 -4.22
C TYR A 247 -5.09 -4.03 -4.55
N SER A 248 -4.41 -4.33 -5.66
CA SER A 248 -3.27 -3.52 -6.14
C SER A 248 -3.69 -2.24 -6.86
N GLY A 249 -4.98 -2.14 -7.26
CA GLY A 249 -5.51 -1.06 -8.07
C GLY A 249 -4.98 -1.04 -9.52
N LEU A 250 -4.52 -2.18 -10.03
CA LEU A 250 -4.07 -2.37 -11.42
C LEU A 250 -5.22 -2.76 -12.35
N VAL A 251 -6.46 -2.62 -11.90
CA VAL A 251 -7.66 -2.89 -12.71
C VAL A 251 -8.19 -1.60 -13.34
N PRO A 252 -8.75 -1.66 -14.58
CA PRO A 252 -9.37 -0.50 -15.20
C PRO A 252 -10.56 0.00 -14.39
N ARG A 253 -10.81 1.31 -14.41
CA ARG A 253 -12.09 1.86 -14.01
C ARG A 253 -13.10 1.56 -15.10
N VAL A 254 -14.18 0.90 -14.73
CA VAL A 254 -15.34 0.73 -15.60
C VAL A 254 -16.41 1.70 -15.11
N ARG A 255 -16.90 2.54 -16.02
CA ARG A 255 -18.11 3.33 -15.81
C ARG A 255 -19.10 2.86 -16.86
N GLU A 256 -20.12 2.18 -16.42
CA GLU A 256 -21.21 1.76 -17.27
C GLU A 256 -22.45 2.55 -16.89
N SER A 257 -23.01 3.24 -17.88
CA SER A 257 -24.27 3.97 -17.74
C SER A 257 -25.05 3.76 -19.02
N ALA A 258 -26.30 3.28 -18.89
CA ALA A 258 -27.22 3.05 -20.01
C ALA A 258 -26.61 2.26 -21.18
N GLY A 259 -25.90 1.16 -20.86
CA GLY A 259 -25.29 0.27 -21.89
C GLY A 259 -24.01 0.81 -22.55
N LYS A 260 -23.55 2.00 -22.20
CA LYS A 260 -22.28 2.56 -22.68
C LYS A 260 -21.18 2.35 -21.66
N ALA A 261 -20.28 1.41 -21.92
CA ALA A 261 -19.12 1.15 -21.07
C ALA A 261 -17.96 2.10 -21.45
N GLY A 262 -17.69 3.10 -20.61
CA GLY A 262 -16.51 3.94 -20.70
C GLY A 262 -15.34 3.32 -19.92
N ARG A 263 -14.24 2.97 -20.59
CA ARG A 263 -13.01 2.51 -19.94
C ARG A 263 -12.12 3.70 -19.59
N GLY A 264 -11.90 3.95 -18.30
CA GLY A 264 -10.99 4.97 -17.80
C GLY A 264 -9.58 4.43 -17.51
N GLY A 265 -8.73 5.23 -16.85
CA GLY A 265 -7.47 4.75 -16.28
C GLY A 265 -7.69 3.70 -15.20
N ILE A 266 -6.62 3.20 -14.59
CA ILE A 266 -6.70 2.23 -13.48
C ILE A 266 -7.35 2.86 -12.23
N THR A 267 -7.95 2.01 -11.38
CA THR A 267 -8.67 2.47 -10.17
C THR A 267 -7.76 3.18 -9.18
N ARG A 268 -6.50 2.76 -9.07
CA ARG A 268 -5.51 3.21 -8.08
C ARG A 268 -5.97 3.00 -6.62
N GLN A 269 -7.04 2.27 -6.39
CA GLN A 269 -7.50 1.89 -5.05
C GLN A 269 -6.62 0.76 -4.49
N GLY A 270 -6.50 0.71 -3.15
CA GLY A 270 -5.71 -0.31 -2.46
C GLY A 270 -4.20 -0.02 -2.42
N SER A 271 -3.35 -1.06 -2.34
CA SER A 271 -1.92 -0.90 -2.05
C SER A 271 -1.16 -0.19 -3.17
N SER A 272 -0.75 1.05 -2.91
CA SER A 272 0.13 1.81 -3.81
C SER A 272 1.55 1.24 -3.86
N TYR A 273 1.99 0.56 -2.81
CA TYR A 273 3.32 -0.06 -2.74
C TYR A 273 3.39 -1.31 -3.61
N LEU A 274 2.37 -2.19 -3.52
CA LEU A 274 2.28 -3.37 -4.39
C LEU A 274 2.20 -2.94 -5.87
N ARG A 275 1.34 -1.98 -6.18
CA ARG A 275 1.20 -1.45 -7.54
C ARG A 275 2.52 -0.90 -8.07
N TRP A 276 3.21 -0.06 -7.29
CA TRP A 276 4.49 0.51 -7.69
C TRP A 276 5.52 -0.57 -7.94
N MET A 277 5.66 -1.54 -7.03
CA MET A 277 6.63 -2.63 -7.19
C MET A 277 6.38 -3.47 -8.44
N MET A 278 5.11 -3.78 -8.73
CA MET A 278 4.78 -4.54 -9.95
C MET A 278 5.06 -3.76 -11.23
N VAL A 279 4.93 -2.43 -11.21
CA VAL A 279 5.28 -1.56 -12.35
C VAL A 279 6.80 -1.51 -12.55
N GLU A 280 7.59 -1.47 -11.48
CA GLU A 280 9.06 -1.55 -11.55
C GLU A 280 9.50 -2.92 -12.08
N ALA A 281 8.95 -4.01 -11.55
CA ALA A 281 9.21 -5.36 -12.05
C ALA A 281 8.88 -5.48 -13.56
N ALA A 282 7.74 -4.94 -13.99
CA ALA A 282 7.35 -4.94 -15.39
C ALA A 282 8.36 -4.16 -16.28
N GLN A 283 8.93 -3.07 -15.78
CA GLN A 283 9.95 -2.34 -16.52
C GLN A 283 11.24 -3.16 -16.72
N VAL A 284 11.67 -3.90 -15.71
CA VAL A 284 12.84 -4.79 -15.81
C VAL A 284 12.50 -6.00 -16.69
N ALA A 285 11.32 -6.60 -16.51
CA ALA A 285 10.88 -7.77 -17.28
C ALA A 285 10.89 -7.52 -18.81
N THR A 286 10.59 -6.30 -19.27
CA THR A 286 10.71 -5.98 -20.72
C THR A 286 12.12 -6.13 -21.28
N ARG A 287 13.15 -6.12 -20.41
CA ARG A 287 14.55 -6.25 -20.82
C ARG A 287 15.08 -7.67 -20.63
N THR A 288 14.54 -8.42 -19.66
CA THR A 288 15.08 -9.71 -19.22
C THR A 288 14.27 -10.92 -19.68
N SER A 289 12.99 -10.75 -20.09
CA SER A 289 12.13 -11.83 -20.55
C SER A 289 11.66 -11.59 -21.98
N PRO A 290 11.94 -12.51 -22.92
CA PRO A 290 11.40 -12.44 -24.28
C PRO A 290 9.87 -12.44 -24.33
N ALA A 291 9.19 -13.24 -23.48
CA ALA A 291 7.73 -13.29 -23.43
C ALA A 291 7.13 -11.97 -22.91
N ALA A 292 7.69 -11.39 -21.85
CA ALA A 292 7.24 -10.10 -21.34
C ALA A 292 7.46 -8.98 -22.34
N ARG A 293 8.59 -9.00 -23.06
CA ARG A 293 8.90 -8.05 -24.14
C ARG A 293 7.86 -8.16 -25.26
N ARG A 294 7.62 -9.36 -25.82
CA ARG A 294 6.61 -9.57 -26.87
C ARG A 294 5.22 -9.09 -26.45
N TYR A 295 4.81 -9.40 -25.22
CA TYR A 295 3.53 -8.90 -24.69
C TYR A 295 3.48 -7.38 -24.63
N TYR A 296 4.53 -6.74 -24.13
CA TYR A 296 4.65 -5.28 -24.03
C TYR A 296 4.62 -4.62 -25.41
N GLU A 297 5.41 -5.10 -26.36
CA GLU A 297 5.49 -4.58 -27.74
C GLU A 297 4.17 -4.73 -28.51
N ARG A 298 3.47 -5.86 -28.33
CA ARG A 298 2.12 -6.06 -28.87
C ARG A 298 1.16 -4.96 -28.40
N LEU A 299 1.27 -4.59 -27.13
CA LEU A 299 0.42 -3.52 -26.58
C LEU A 299 0.85 -2.12 -27.06
N LEU A 300 2.12 -1.87 -27.28
CA LEU A 300 2.62 -0.57 -27.79
C LEU A 300 2.06 -0.22 -29.16
N ARG A 301 1.70 -1.20 -29.98
CA ARG A 301 1.06 -0.96 -31.29
C ARG A 301 -0.27 -0.20 -31.20
N LYS A 302 -0.96 -0.29 -30.04
CA LYS A 302 -2.30 0.27 -29.85
C LYS A 302 -2.44 1.17 -28.62
N LYS A 303 -1.41 1.26 -27.77
CA LYS A 303 -1.50 1.92 -26.45
C LYS A 303 -0.23 2.69 -26.13
N HIS A 304 -0.39 3.77 -25.35
CA HIS A 304 0.75 4.52 -24.85
C HIS A 304 1.63 3.65 -23.92
N LYS A 305 2.95 3.89 -23.91
CA LYS A 305 3.96 3.14 -23.16
C LYS A 305 3.64 2.91 -21.68
N HIS A 306 3.05 3.90 -21.00
CA HIS A 306 2.67 3.75 -19.59
C HIS A 306 1.49 2.80 -19.41
N VAL A 307 0.52 2.80 -20.35
CA VAL A 307 -0.62 1.88 -20.31
C VAL A 307 -0.16 0.45 -20.57
N ALA A 308 0.71 0.24 -21.55
CA ALA A 308 1.30 -1.06 -21.85
C ALA A 308 2.08 -1.63 -20.66
N ARG A 309 2.89 -0.78 -19.96
CA ARG A 309 3.65 -1.18 -18.77
C ARG A 309 2.72 -1.58 -17.62
N VAL A 310 1.67 -0.82 -17.38
CA VAL A 310 0.67 -1.15 -16.33
C VAL A 310 -0.07 -2.44 -16.63
N ALA A 311 -0.40 -2.71 -17.90
CA ALA A 311 -1.01 -3.97 -18.31
C ALA A 311 -0.05 -5.17 -18.09
N LEU A 312 1.25 -5.01 -18.41
CA LEU A 312 2.26 -6.02 -18.09
C LEU A 312 2.40 -6.22 -16.58
N ALA A 313 2.42 -5.15 -15.79
CA ALA A 313 2.46 -5.23 -14.32
C ALA A 313 1.28 -6.03 -13.75
N ARG A 314 0.07 -5.85 -14.29
CA ARG A 314 -1.09 -6.66 -13.92
C ARG A 314 -0.90 -8.13 -14.32
N LYS A 315 -0.37 -8.41 -15.51
CA LYS A 315 -0.12 -9.78 -15.96
C LYS A 315 0.92 -10.48 -15.07
N LEU A 316 2.00 -9.78 -14.68
CA LEU A 316 2.98 -10.30 -13.71
C LEU A 316 2.36 -10.53 -12.32
N LEU A 317 1.43 -9.68 -11.87
CA LEU A 317 0.74 -9.88 -10.59
C LEU A 317 -0.17 -11.12 -10.62
N ILE A 318 -0.77 -11.44 -11.76
CA ILE A 318 -1.50 -12.70 -11.95
C ILE A 318 -0.54 -13.90 -11.83
N ALA A 319 0.66 -13.82 -12.40
CA ALA A 319 1.69 -14.84 -12.22
C ALA A 319 2.11 -14.96 -10.74
N VAL A 320 2.32 -13.84 -10.03
CA VAL A 320 2.59 -13.84 -8.59
C VAL A 320 1.51 -14.61 -7.82
N TYR A 321 0.23 -14.38 -8.13
CA TYR A 321 -0.87 -15.11 -7.49
C TYR A 321 -0.77 -16.61 -7.74
N ALA A 322 -0.56 -17.04 -9.00
CA ALA A 322 -0.45 -18.45 -9.35
C ALA A 322 0.74 -19.13 -8.66
N LEU A 323 1.92 -18.50 -8.68
CA LEU A 323 3.11 -19.05 -8.04
C LEU A 323 2.94 -19.22 -6.52
N LEU A 324 2.35 -18.24 -5.86
CA LEU A 324 2.11 -18.29 -4.41
C LEU A 324 0.97 -19.26 -4.03
N HIS A 325 -0.01 -19.45 -4.89
CA HIS A 325 -1.14 -20.35 -4.68
C HIS A 325 -0.76 -21.80 -4.88
N ASP A 326 -0.02 -22.08 -5.97
CA ASP A 326 0.28 -23.44 -6.41
C ASP A 326 1.65 -23.94 -5.90
N GLY A 327 2.48 -23.07 -5.33
CA GLY A 327 3.83 -23.42 -4.86
C GLY A 327 4.80 -23.79 -5.99
N VAL A 328 4.70 -23.08 -7.14
CA VAL A 328 5.46 -23.42 -8.36
C VAL A 328 6.37 -22.25 -8.79
N VAL A 329 7.31 -22.54 -9.69
CA VAL A 329 8.19 -21.55 -10.31
C VAL A 329 7.54 -20.91 -11.55
N PHE A 330 8.07 -19.77 -11.97
CA PHE A 330 7.59 -19.04 -13.14
C PHE A 330 7.89 -19.85 -14.43
N ASP A 331 6.85 -20.01 -15.24
CA ASP A 331 6.91 -20.67 -16.53
C ASP A 331 6.68 -19.62 -17.64
N GLU A 332 7.69 -19.40 -18.45
CA GLU A 332 7.68 -18.37 -19.50
C GLU A 332 6.74 -18.74 -20.66
N GLU A 333 6.56 -20.03 -20.95
CA GLU A 333 5.67 -20.49 -22.01
C GLU A 333 4.22 -20.31 -21.61
N LYS A 334 3.84 -20.73 -20.41
CA LYS A 334 2.51 -20.45 -19.84
C LYS A 334 2.24 -18.95 -19.74
N PHE A 335 3.23 -18.17 -19.36
CA PHE A 335 3.09 -16.72 -19.34
C PHE A 335 2.87 -16.15 -20.74
N ALA A 336 3.50 -16.66 -21.77
CA ALA A 336 3.31 -16.21 -23.15
C ALA A 336 1.91 -16.56 -23.71
N ALA A 337 1.37 -17.73 -23.35
CA ALA A 337 0.12 -18.27 -23.87
C ALA A 337 -1.12 -17.48 -23.43
N VAL A 338 -1.07 -16.77 -22.32
CA VAL A 338 -2.14 -15.92 -21.75
C VAL A 338 -1.90 -14.46 -22.17
#